data_8e9bf669cdbcad8cc6e06ec943cb458d
#
_entry.id   8e9bf669cdbcad8cc6e06ec943cb458d
#
_cell.length_a   1.000
_cell.length_b   1.000
_cell.length_c   1.000
_cell.angle_alpha   90.00
_cell.angle_beta   90.00
_cell.angle_gamma   90.00
#
_symmetry.space_group_name_H-M   'P 1'
#
loop_
_entity.id
_entity.type
_entity.pdbx_description
1 polymer ?
#
loop_
_entity_poly.entity_id
_entity_poly.type
_entity_poly.pdbx_seq_one_letter_code
_entity_poly.pdbx_strand_id
1 'polypeptide(L)'
;MHEIRSQKATETALQNLINQVRDRYVGDPPLVVGIHTGGAWVATRLCEALQWNEPANLDISLYRDDFETSGLKRSGTTDRMPQQLNGENILLIDDVLFTGRTIRAALNVLFDYGRPGAINLGILFDRGGRELPIEPTFLGESLGEEGVGRCKLAGPELLTLMIPDSE
;
A
#
# COMPACT_ATOMS: atom_id res chain seq x y z
N MET A 1 -20.37 -10.63 -1.68
CA MET A 1 -18.90 -10.68 -1.50
C MET A 1 -18.48 -12.09 -1.09
N HIS A 2 -17.46 -12.64 -1.75
CA HIS A 2 -16.90 -13.94 -1.40
C HIS A 2 -15.53 -13.77 -0.75
N GLU A 3 -15.31 -14.45 0.37
CA GLU A 3 -14.02 -14.49 1.05
C GLU A 3 -13.05 -15.40 0.25
N ILE A 4 -11.88 -14.87 -0.09
CA ILE A 4 -10.80 -15.64 -0.75
C ILE A 4 -9.60 -15.87 0.16
N ARG A 5 -9.44 -15.06 1.19
CA ARG A 5 -8.51 -15.29 2.29
C ARG A 5 -9.18 -14.95 3.59
N SER A 6 -9.30 -15.94 4.46
CA SER A 6 -9.84 -15.78 5.80
C SER A 6 -8.98 -14.81 6.62
N GLN A 7 -9.51 -14.34 7.73
CA GLN A 7 -8.76 -13.55 8.70
C GLN A 7 -7.43 -14.23 9.06
N LYS A 8 -7.46 -15.52 9.38
CA LYS A 8 -6.24 -16.26 9.74
C LYS A 8 -5.21 -16.29 8.62
N ALA A 9 -5.63 -16.52 7.37
CA ALA A 9 -4.74 -16.50 6.22
C ALA A 9 -4.18 -15.11 5.95
N THR A 10 -5.00 -14.08 6.10
CA THR A 10 -4.60 -12.67 5.96
C THR A 10 -3.60 -12.27 7.04
N GLU A 11 -3.81 -12.68 8.29
CA GLU A 11 -2.84 -12.44 9.37
C GLU A 11 -1.50 -13.16 9.12
N THR A 12 -1.53 -14.36 8.54
CA THR A 12 -0.31 -15.06 8.12
C THR A 12 0.44 -14.29 7.04
N ALA A 13 -0.25 -13.79 6.02
CA ALA A 13 0.34 -12.96 4.97
C ALA A 13 0.92 -11.65 5.56
N LEU A 14 0.19 -11.02 6.46
CA LEU A 14 0.64 -9.82 7.16
C LEU A 14 1.91 -10.11 7.99
N GLN A 15 1.96 -11.21 8.71
CA GLN A 15 3.14 -11.59 9.48
C GLN A 15 4.36 -11.85 8.59
N ASN A 16 4.17 -12.46 7.42
CA ASN A 16 5.24 -12.64 6.42
C ASN A 16 5.79 -11.28 5.95
N LEU A 17 4.91 -10.33 5.66
CA LEU A 17 5.29 -8.98 5.26
C LEU A 17 6.08 -8.28 6.38
N ILE A 18 5.57 -8.32 7.61
CA ILE A 18 6.20 -7.71 8.78
C ILE A 18 7.60 -8.27 9.02
N ASN A 19 7.77 -9.58 8.92
CA ASN A 19 9.07 -10.23 9.12
C ASN A 19 10.12 -9.76 8.11
N GLN A 20 9.76 -9.66 6.83
CA GLN A 20 10.66 -9.18 5.78
C GLN A 20 11.07 -7.72 6.02
N VAL A 21 10.10 -6.87 6.38
CA VAL A 21 10.33 -5.45 6.68
C VAL A 21 11.22 -5.30 7.90
N ARG A 22 10.95 -6.05 8.98
CA ARG A 22 11.78 -6.04 10.19
C ARG A 22 13.23 -6.37 9.88
N ASP A 23 13.46 -7.41 9.09
CA ASP A 23 14.81 -7.89 8.79
C ASP A 23 15.59 -6.88 7.93
N ARG A 24 14.89 -6.07 7.13
CA ARG A 24 15.50 -5.06 6.26
C ARG A 24 15.85 -3.77 6.97
N TYR A 25 15.03 -3.35 7.94
CA TYR A 25 15.15 -2.05 8.61
C TYR A 25 15.54 -2.21 10.08
N VAL A 26 16.74 -2.71 10.32
CA VAL A 26 17.28 -2.84 11.68
C VAL A 26 17.84 -1.50 12.17
N GLY A 27 17.18 -0.90 13.16
CA GLY A 27 17.66 0.31 13.83
C GLY A 27 17.45 1.64 13.12
N ASP A 28 16.95 1.62 11.88
CA ASP A 28 16.69 2.83 11.09
C ASP A 28 15.36 2.68 10.31
N PRO A 29 14.21 2.87 10.98
CA PRO A 29 12.92 2.72 10.34
C PRO A 29 12.70 3.79 9.27
N PRO A 30 12.12 3.42 8.11
CA PRO A 30 11.77 4.37 7.05
C PRO A 30 10.53 5.17 7.44
N LEU A 31 10.22 6.22 6.67
CA LEU A 31 8.88 6.80 6.69
C LEU A 31 7.90 5.81 6.05
N VAL A 32 6.95 5.31 6.82
CA VAL A 32 5.91 4.40 6.31
C VAL A 32 4.75 5.21 5.78
N VAL A 33 4.33 4.93 4.55
CA VAL A 33 3.21 5.58 3.87
C VAL A 33 2.23 4.51 3.40
N GLY A 34 1.02 4.50 3.94
CA GLY A 34 -0.05 3.61 3.53
C GLY A 34 -0.97 4.25 2.48
N ILE A 35 -1.27 3.51 1.43
CA ILE A 35 -2.25 3.96 0.42
C ILE A 35 -3.66 3.69 0.95
N HIS A 36 -4.47 4.74 1.01
CA HIS A 36 -5.85 4.66 1.47
C HIS A 36 -6.70 3.82 0.48
N THR A 37 -7.55 2.89 0.94
CA THR A 37 -7.97 2.60 2.31
C THR A 37 -7.23 1.38 2.88
N GLY A 38 -7.18 0.26 2.15
CA GLY A 38 -6.63 -1.02 2.64
C GLY A 38 -5.15 -0.95 2.97
N GLY A 39 -4.36 -0.28 2.14
CA GLY A 39 -2.93 -0.08 2.40
C GLY A 39 -2.65 0.71 3.68
N ALA A 40 -3.52 1.66 4.03
CA ALA A 40 -3.42 2.39 5.29
C ALA A 40 -3.65 1.46 6.51
N TRP A 41 -4.58 0.52 6.42
CA TRP A 41 -4.80 -0.46 7.50
C TRP A 41 -3.59 -1.39 7.66
N VAL A 42 -3.04 -1.88 6.55
CA VAL A 42 -1.84 -2.73 6.55
C VAL A 42 -0.66 -1.97 7.15
N ALA A 43 -0.44 -0.72 6.74
CA ALA A 43 0.64 0.13 7.26
C ALA A 43 0.51 0.36 8.77
N THR A 44 -0.71 0.63 9.26
CA THR A 44 -0.97 0.81 10.69
C THR A 44 -0.63 -0.46 11.47
N ARG A 45 -1.11 -1.62 11.03
CA ARG A 45 -0.82 -2.92 11.68
C ARG A 45 0.66 -3.26 11.68
N LEU A 46 1.36 -2.95 10.60
CA LEU A 46 2.80 -3.13 10.48
C LEU A 46 3.57 -2.24 11.47
N CYS A 47 3.25 -0.95 11.52
CA CYS A 47 3.89 -0.01 12.44
C CYS A 47 3.63 -0.38 13.91
N GLU A 48 2.41 -0.79 14.26
CA GLU A 48 2.08 -1.27 15.60
C GLU A 48 2.92 -2.50 15.98
N ALA A 49 2.99 -3.49 15.09
CA ALA A 49 3.76 -4.72 15.34
C ALA A 49 5.26 -4.47 15.50
N LEU A 50 5.82 -3.50 14.78
CA LEU A 50 7.23 -3.13 14.83
C LEU A 50 7.53 -2.05 15.88
N GLN A 51 6.51 -1.51 16.55
CA GLN A 51 6.64 -0.41 17.51
C GLN A 51 7.28 0.85 16.89
N TRP A 52 6.93 1.09 15.63
CA TRP A 52 7.33 2.29 14.88
C TRP A 52 6.31 3.41 15.06
N ASN A 53 6.67 4.62 14.66
CA ASN A 53 5.73 5.74 14.60
C ASN A 53 4.55 5.41 13.68
N GLU A 54 3.40 6.03 13.95
CA GLU A 54 2.23 5.89 13.09
C GLU A 54 2.55 6.27 11.63
N PRO A 55 2.02 5.52 10.65
CA PRO A 55 2.30 5.78 9.25
C PRO A 55 1.62 7.08 8.78
N ALA A 56 2.20 7.70 7.76
CA ALA A 56 1.48 8.66 6.93
C ALA A 56 0.49 7.93 6.03
N ASN A 57 -0.60 8.58 5.67
CA ASN A 57 -1.60 8.03 4.75
C ASN A 57 -1.66 8.87 3.48
N LEU A 58 -1.88 8.20 2.36
CA LEU A 58 -1.96 8.78 1.04
C LEU A 58 -3.27 8.38 0.39
N ASP A 59 -4.14 9.37 0.13
CA ASP A 59 -5.35 9.16 -0.65
C ASP A 59 -5.11 9.58 -2.10
N ILE A 60 -5.13 8.63 -3.00
CA ILE A 60 -4.94 8.84 -4.44
C ILE A 60 -6.26 8.80 -5.22
N SER A 61 -7.41 8.59 -4.56
CA SER A 61 -8.71 8.48 -5.22
C SER A 61 -9.06 9.75 -6.01
N LEU A 62 -8.67 10.91 -5.52
CA LEU A 62 -8.86 12.21 -6.20
C LEU A 62 -7.97 12.40 -7.43
N TYR A 63 -6.87 11.62 -7.57
CA TYR A 63 -6.03 11.65 -8.76
C TYR A 63 -6.59 10.87 -9.94
N ARG A 64 -7.56 9.99 -9.71
CA ARG A 64 -8.21 9.20 -10.78
C ARG A 64 -9.27 9.99 -11.52
N ASP A 65 -9.93 10.95 -10.86
CA ASP A 65 -11.08 11.67 -11.40
C ASP A 65 -10.74 13.07 -11.92
N ASP A 66 -9.61 13.67 -11.53
CA ASP A 66 -9.28 15.08 -11.78
C ASP A 66 -8.29 15.35 -12.93
N PHE A 67 -7.90 14.34 -13.72
CA PHE A 67 -7.02 14.57 -14.87
C PHE A 67 -7.67 15.38 -16.00
N GLU A 68 -8.99 15.58 -15.96
CA GLU A 68 -9.72 16.29 -17.01
C GLU A 68 -10.15 17.74 -16.68
N THR A 69 -10.10 18.22 -15.44
CA THR A 69 -10.80 19.47 -15.13
C THR A 69 -10.12 20.53 -14.31
N SER A 70 -8.97 20.37 -13.69
CA SER A 70 -8.33 21.54 -13.04
C SER A 70 -6.86 21.38 -12.70
N GLY A 71 -6.08 22.38 -13.11
CA GLY A 71 -4.70 22.52 -12.69
C GLY A 71 -4.54 22.58 -11.18
N LEU A 72 -3.51 21.89 -10.67
CA LEU A 72 -2.84 22.09 -9.39
C LEU A 72 -3.74 22.33 -8.18
N LYS A 73 -4.62 21.42 -7.83
CA LYS A 73 -5.09 21.30 -6.45
C LYS A 73 -4.44 20.08 -5.81
N ARG A 74 -3.52 20.33 -4.88
CA ARG A 74 -3.04 19.37 -3.90
C ARG A 74 -4.21 18.98 -2.99
N SER A 75 -5.10 18.14 -3.44
CA SER A 75 -6.25 17.70 -2.66
C SER A 75 -6.27 16.18 -2.48
N GLY A 76 -5.11 15.61 -2.19
CA GLY A 76 -5.05 14.36 -1.47
C GLY A 76 -5.02 14.69 0.01
N THR A 77 -5.93 14.18 0.82
CA THR A 77 -5.81 14.25 2.27
C THR A 77 -4.64 13.36 2.67
N THR A 78 -3.47 13.97 2.77
CA THR A 78 -2.30 13.32 3.36
C THR A 78 -2.32 13.56 4.86
N ASP A 79 -2.56 12.52 5.61
CA ASP A 79 -2.45 12.55 7.06
C ASP A 79 -1.00 12.21 7.45
N ARG A 80 -0.39 13.04 8.30
CA ARG A 80 0.98 12.88 8.83
C ARG A 80 2.11 12.89 7.80
N MET A 81 1.87 13.33 6.58
CA MET A 81 2.93 13.46 5.58
C MET A 81 3.83 14.65 5.93
N PRO A 82 5.16 14.49 5.96
CA PRO A 82 6.09 15.60 6.09
C PRO A 82 5.90 16.64 4.98
N GLN A 83 6.22 17.90 5.23
CA GLN A 83 6.12 18.97 4.23
C GLN A 83 7.08 18.75 3.04
N GLN A 84 8.22 18.10 3.29
CA GLN A 84 9.21 17.74 2.27
C GLN A 84 9.72 16.33 2.51
N LEU A 85 9.94 15.59 1.43
CA LEU A 85 10.45 14.23 1.44
C LEU A 85 11.88 14.11 0.93
N ASN A 86 12.64 15.23 0.89
CA ASN A 86 14.00 15.23 0.33
C ASN A 86 14.93 14.31 1.12
N GLY A 87 15.48 13.31 0.44
CA GLY A 87 16.39 12.33 1.03
C GLY A 87 15.75 11.28 1.93
N GLU A 88 14.45 11.36 2.20
CA GLU A 88 13.74 10.40 3.04
C GLU A 88 13.67 9.01 2.39
N ASN A 89 13.94 7.99 3.16
CA ASN A 89 13.66 6.61 2.78
C ASN A 89 12.20 6.29 3.11
N ILE A 90 11.47 5.84 2.11
CA ILE A 90 10.03 5.59 2.20
C ILE A 90 9.75 4.10 2.05
N LEU A 91 8.88 3.58 2.89
CA LEU A 91 8.21 2.29 2.72
C LEU A 91 6.75 2.56 2.34
N LEU A 92 6.44 2.41 1.07
CA LEU A 92 5.08 2.54 0.54
C LEU A 92 4.35 1.22 0.71
N ILE A 93 3.17 1.25 1.33
CA ILE A 93 2.36 0.06 1.63
C ILE A 93 1.03 0.12 0.90
N ASP A 94 0.67 -0.98 0.26
CA ASP A 94 -0.66 -1.20 -0.30
C ASP A 94 -1.17 -2.61 0.03
N ASP A 95 -2.48 -2.81 -0.06
CA ASP A 95 -3.11 -4.08 0.27
C ASP A 95 -3.03 -5.10 -0.88
N VAL A 96 -3.37 -4.68 -2.10
CA VAL A 96 -3.41 -5.56 -3.26
C VAL A 96 -2.70 -4.93 -4.46
N LEU A 97 -1.70 -5.61 -4.97
CA LEU A 97 -1.01 -5.22 -6.19
C LEU A 97 -1.59 -5.98 -7.39
N PHE A 98 -1.95 -5.23 -8.42
CA PHE A 98 -2.44 -5.75 -9.70
C PHE A 98 -1.64 -5.19 -10.88
N THR A 99 -2.15 -4.17 -11.55
CA THR A 99 -1.51 -3.60 -12.75
C THR A 99 -0.27 -2.76 -12.47
N GLY A 100 -0.15 -2.23 -11.25
CA GLY A 100 0.86 -1.25 -10.86
C GLY A 100 0.41 0.21 -11.02
N ARG A 101 -0.79 0.47 -11.57
CA ARG A 101 -1.26 1.84 -11.84
C ARG A 101 -1.51 2.64 -10.57
N THR A 102 -2.02 2.01 -9.52
CA THR A 102 -2.19 2.63 -8.20
C THR A 102 -0.84 3.06 -7.62
N ILE A 103 0.15 2.20 -7.70
CA ILE A 103 1.50 2.49 -7.21
C ILE A 103 2.16 3.62 -8.01
N ARG A 104 2.00 3.61 -9.34
CA ARG A 104 2.50 4.71 -10.17
C ARG A 104 1.88 6.05 -9.74
N ALA A 105 0.57 6.10 -9.51
CA ALA A 105 -0.11 7.30 -9.04
C ALA A 105 0.44 7.76 -7.68
N ALA A 106 0.63 6.82 -6.74
CA ALA A 106 1.22 7.10 -5.43
C ALA A 106 2.65 7.67 -5.55
N LEU A 107 3.47 7.10 -6.42
CA LEU A 107 4.83 7.62 -6.68
C LEU A 107 4.79 9.06 -7.19
N ASN A 108 3.89 9.39 -8.12
CA ASN A 108 3.73 10.76 -8.62
C ASN A 108 3.41 11.73 -7.46
N VAL A 109 2.51 11.35 -6.56
CA VAL A 109 2.17 12.18 -5.40
C VAL A 109 3.36 12.36 -4.46
N LEU A 110 4.10 11.29 -4.17
CA LEU A 110 5.28 11.37 -3.31
C LEU A 110 6.34 12.32 -3.88
N PHE A 111 6.56 12.30 -5.19
CA PHE A 111 7.49 13.21 -5.86
C PHE A 111 6.99 14.68 -5.89
N ASP A 112 5.71 14.95 -5.70
CA ASP A 112 5.20 16.31 -5.51
C ASP A 112 5.62 16.91 -4.15
N TYR A 113 5.95 16.07 -3.17
CA TYR A 113 6.47 16.49 -1.85
C TYR A 113 7.99 16.67 -1.80
N GLY A 114 8.68 16.47 -2.89
CA GLY A 114 10.12 16.63 -2.96
C GLY A 114 10.82 15.47 -3.66
N ARG A 115 12.05 15.23 -3.29
CA ARG A 115 12.89 14.21 -3.90
C ARG A 115 13.27 13.14 -2.87
N PRO A 116 12.46 12.09 -2.69
CA PRO A 116 12.77 10.99 -1.80
C PRO A 116 14.12 10.34 -2.12
N GLY A 117 14.75 9.74 -1.14
CA GLY A 117 15.95 8.93 -1.31
C GLY A 117 15.61 7.61 -2.00
N ALA A 118 15.18 6.62 -1.23
CA ALA A 118 14.70 5.35 -1.77
C ALA A 118 13.22 5.16 -1.44
N ILE A 119 12.48 4.53 -2.34
CA ILE A 119 11.10 4.10 -2.11
C ILE A 119 11.06 2.59 -2.29
N ASN A 120 10.80 1.86 -1.21
CA ASN A 120 10.53 0.43 -1.23
C ASN A 120 9.03 0.19 -1.17
N LEU A 121 8.57 -0.88 -1.80
CA LEU A 121 7.16 -1.24 -1.89
C LEU A 121 6.86 -2.50 -1.09
N GLY A 122 5.97 -2.38 -0.11
CA GLY A 122 5.42 -3.50 0.63
C GLY A 122 3.98 -3.77 0.23
N ILE A 123 3.68 -5.00 -0.13
CA ILE A 123 2.37 -5.43 -0.60
C ILE A 123 1.89 -6.62 0.24
N LEU A 124 0.63 -6.57 0.67
CA LEU A 124 0.05 -7.69 1.41
C LEU A 124 -0.27 -8.87 0.47
N PHE A 125 -0.97 -8.59 -0.63
CA PHE A 125 -1.34 -9.60 -1.63
C PHE A 125 -0.97 -9.17 -3.04
N ASP A 126 -0.23 -10.00 -3.75
CA ASP A 126 0.05 -9.82 -5.18
C ASP A 126 -0.81 -10.79 -6.02
N ARG A 127 -1.67 -10.24 -6.86
CA ARG A 127 -2.54 -11.02 -7.74
C ARG A 127 -2.01 -11.17 -9.17
N GLY A 128 -0.78 -10.73 -9.45
CA GLY A 128 -0.24 -10.71 -10.81
C GLY A 128 -0.93 -9.70 -11.73
N GLY A 129 -0.83 -9.87 -13.04
CA GLY A 129 -1.53 -9.03 -14.03
C GLY A 129 -0.93 -7.65 -14.23
N ARG A 130 0.40 -7.52 -14.11
CA ARG A 130 1.11 -6.25 -14.32
C ARG A 130 0.87 -5.68 -15.71
N GLU A 131 0.69 -4.37 -15.76
CA GLU A 131 0.71 -3.55 -16.97
C GLU A 131 1.87 -2.54 -16.95
N LEU A 132 2.46 -2.30 -15.78
CA LEU A 132 3.63 -1.45 -15.56
C LEU A 132 4.75 -2.24 -14.90
N PRO A 133 6.03 -1.85 -15.07
CA PRO A 133 7.18 -2.56 -14.50
C PRO A 133 7.35 -2.21 -13.01
N ILE A 134 6.38 -2.60 -12.20
CA ILE A 134 6.33 -2.37 -10.75
C ILE A 134 6.25 -3.73 -10.06
N GLU A 135 7.20 -3.97 -9.16
CA GLU A 135 7.28 -5.19 -8.36
C GLU A 135 7.44 -4.84 -6.87
N PRO A 136 6.87 -5.65 -5.96
CA PRO A 136 7.04 -5.43 -4.53
C PRO A 136 8.47 -5.75 -4.09
N THR A 137 8.99 -4.92 -3.17
CA THR A 137 10.22 -5.23 -2.44
C THR A 137 9.95 -6.27 -1.35
N PHE A 138 8.78 -6.14 -0.70
CA PHE A 138 8.31 -7.03 0.35
C PHE A 138 6.90 -7.51 0.01
N LEU A 139 6.64 -8.79 0.18
CA LEU A 139 5.38 -9.43 -0.20
C LEU A 139 4.86 -10.34 0.90
N GLY A 140 3.61 -10.16 1.30
CA GLY A 140 2.93 -11.04 2.23
C GLY A 140 2.60 -12.39 1.59
N GLU A 141 1.81 -12.39 0.52
CA GLU A 141 1.41 -13.59 -0.22
C GLU A 141 1.19 -13.31 -1.71
N SER A 142 1.65 -14.22 -2.56
CA SER A 142 1.28 -14.23 -3.99
C SER A 142 0.01 -15.07 -4.17
N LEU A 143 -1.00 -14.48 -4.81
CA LEU A 143 -2.27 -15.18 -5.11
C LEU A 143 -2.19 -16.01 -6.40
N GLY A 144 -1.11 -15.86 -7.18
CA GLY A 144 -0.96 -16.46 -8.51
C GLY A 144 -1.80 -15.75 -9.58
N GLU A 145 -1.60 -16.12 -10.84
CA GLU A 145 -2.32 -15.53 -11.98
C GLU A 145 -3.70 -16.17 -12.19
N GLU A 146 -3.99 -17.28 -11.54
CA GLU A 146 -5.22 -18.04 -11.80
C GLU A 146 -6.44 -17.42 -11.10
N GLY A 147 -7.22 -16.70 -11.89
CA GLY A 147 -8.66 -16.58 -11.66
C GLY A 147 -9.13 -15.67 -10.53
N VAL A 148 -8.26 -14.90 -9.89
CA VAL A 148 -8.71 -13.94 -8.88
C VAL A 148 -9.21 -12.68 -9.56
N GLY A 149 -10.52 -12.53 -9.66
CA GLY A 149 -11.18 -11.33 -10.14
C GLY A 149 -10.79 -10.08 -9.31
N ARG A 150 -11.51 -9.01 -9.45
CA ARG A 150 -11.32 -7.83 -8.60
C ARG A 150 -11.43 -8.22 -7.13
N CYS A 151 -10.37 -8.03 -6.35
CA CYS A 151 -10.37 -8.30 -4.91
C CYS A 151 -10.15 -7.03 -4.10
N LYS A 152 -10.60 -7.03 -2.86
CA LYS A 152 -10.53 -5.90 -1.95
C LYS A 152 -10.29 -6.41 -0.53
N LEU A 153 -9.43 -5.74 0.20
CA LEU A 153 -9.27 -5.96 1.63
C LEU A 153 -10.48 -5.39 2.37
N ALA A 154 -11.10 -6.19 3.21
CA ALA A 154 -12.09 -5.76 4.19
C ALA A 154 -11.41 -5.55 5.55
N GLY A 155 -11.82 -4.54 6.27
CA GLY A 155 -11.21 -4.14 7.55
C GLY A 155 -11.94 -2.92 8.13
N PRO A 156 -11.35 -2.21 9.08
CA PRO A 156 -9.97 -2.36 9.61
C PRO A 156 -9.78 -3.37 10.74
N GLU A 157 -10.83 -3.72 11.48
CA GLU A 157 -10.70 -4.50 12.71
C GLU A 157 -10.26 -5.94 12.45
N LEU A 158 -10.92 -6.59 11.49
CA LEU A 158 -10.60 -7.95 11.04
C LEU A 158 -10.27 -7.88 9.54
N LEU A 159 -9.02 -8.14 9.20
CA LEU A 159 -8.58 -8.10 7.81
C LEU A 159 -8.92 -9.42 7.10
N THR A 160 -9.72 -9.33 6.05
CA THR A 160 -10.06 -10.44 5.16
C THR A 160 -9.98 -10.01 3.70
N LEU A 161 -9.54 -10.89 2.81
CA LEU A 161 -9.52 -10.60 1.39
C LEU A 161 -10.81 -11.10 0.72
N MET A 162 -11.53 -10.22 0.07
CA MET A 162 -12.85 -10.44 -0.48
C MET A 162 -12.87 -10.19 -2.00
N ILE A 163 -13.69 -10.94 -2.72
CA ILE A 163 -14.12 -10.58 -4.07
C ILE A 163 -15.48 -9.85 -3.95
N PRO A 164 -15.60 -8.62 -4.45
CA PRO A 164 -16.90 -7.96 -4.56
C PRO A 164 -17.84 -8.79 -5.43
N ASP A 165 -19.13 -8.80 -5.09
CA ASP A 165 -20.12 -9.38 -6.00
C ASP A 165 -20.04 -8.64 -7.35
N SER A 166 -20.13 -9.37 -8.46
CA SER A 166 -20.22 -8.76 -9.79
C SER A 166 -21.51 -7.93 -9.86
N GLU A 167 -21.36 -6.67 -10.20
CA GLU A 167 -22.49 -5.84 -10.61
C GLU A 167 -23.10 -6.37 -11.90
#